data_482a2896066207e9eaf2973a46f9e001
#
_entry.id   482a2896066207e9eaf2973a46f9e001
#
_cell.length_a   1.000
_cell.length_b   1.000
_cell.length_c   1.000
_cell.angle_alpha   90.00
_cell.angle_beta   90.00
_cell.angle_gamma   90.00
#
_symmetry.space_group_name_H-M   'P 1'
#
loop_
_entity.id
_entity.type
_entity.pdbx_description
1 polymer ?
#
loop_
_entity_poly.entity_id
_entity_poly.type
_entity_poly.pdbx_seq_one_letter_code
_entity_poly.pdbx_strand_id
1 'polypeptide(L)'
;MSNDSWSQMGEMGSSLLQGELQGLWLIPLLALPNAIYIWLWIMPGAWINTTKRATPIFGGSWPSDKTSQGDKACQYLAVLAHTIKMIQAACVVAWFRLYSPDSLTVSGVLAQPAWRIVLGVAGLAFGQCLNVAIYAAIGRNGVYYGSRLGAPLGPWVTGFPFNIPVVGRHPQYTGALLSLWGGVLLTSDDSATAAGFPTIAVLWTIIYIITGIVENTEGHGIVSDHPLRPDGPAAKKAARREKAA
;
A
#
# COMPACT_ATOMS: atom_id res chain seq x y z
N MET A 1 -10.53 27.00 -42.22
CA MET A 1 -9.89 26.96 -40.89
C MET A 1 -8.58 27.72 -41.03
N SER A 2 -8.42 28.80 -40.26
CA SER A 2 -7.25 29.66 -40.32
C SER A 2 -6.04 28.98 -39.64
N ASN A 3 -4.83 29.30 -40.09
CA ASN A 3 -3.59 28.79 -39.46
C ASN A 3 -3.53 29.09 -37.97
N ASP A 4 -4.24 30.11 -37.49
CA ASP A 4 -4.31 30.51 -36.08
C ASP A 4 -5.02 29.49 -35.19
N SER A 5 -5.98 28.71 -35.74
CA SER A 5 -6.68 27.68 -34.96
C SER A 5 -5.81 26.47 -34.67
N TRP A 6 -4.86 26.14 -35.53
CA TRP A 6 -3.92 25.03 -35.30
C TRP A 6 -2.80 25.43 -34.33
N SER A 7 -2.32 26.68 -34.38
CA SER A 7 -1.32 27.17 -33.42
C SER A 7 -1.89 27.24 -32.00
N GLN A 8 -3.13 27.73 -31.85
CA GLN A 8 -3.81 27.75 -30.52
C GLN A 8 -4.06 26.37 -29.96
N MET A 9 -4.44 25.37 -30.78
CA MET A 9 -4.57 23.99 -30.33
C MET A 9 -3.22 23.36 -29.93
N GLY A 10 -2.15 23.70 -30.65
CA GLY A 10 -0.80 23.25 -30.32
C GLY A 10 -0.28 23.83 -29.00
N GLU A 11 -0.50 25.13 -28.77
CA GLU A 11 -0.13 25.80 -27.52
C GLU A 11 -0.96 25.29 -26.32
N MET A 12 -2.26 25.07 -26.51
CA MET A 12 -3.13 24.51 -25.48
C MET A 12 -2.77 23.06 -25.15
N GLY A 13 -2.44 22.24 -26.16
CA GLY A 13 -1.96 20.88 -25.97
C GLY A 13 -0.61 20.82 -25.25
N SER A 14 0.33 21.71 -25.56
CA SER A 14 1.63 21.77 -24.90
C SER A 14 1.53 22.27 -23.46
N SER A 15 0.65 23.23 -23.18
CA SER A 15 0.42 23.73 -21.81
C SER A 15 -0.26 22.69 -20.90
N LEU A 16 -1.21 21.91 -21.43
CA LEU A 16 -1.84 20.81 -20.73
C LEU A 16 -0.84 19.70 -20.41
N LEU A 17 -0.03 19.28 -21.39
CA LEU A 17 1.02 18.29 -21.18
C LEU A 17 2.10 18.75 -20.19
N GLN A 18 2.46 20.03 -20.20
CA GLN A 18 3.39 20.58 -19.21
C GLN A 18 2.80 20.60 -17.81
N GLY A 19 1.51 20.93 -17.67
CA GLY A 19 0.81 20.89 -16.38
C GLY A 19 0.75 19.47 -15.81
N GLU A 20 0.38 18.47 -16.62
CA GLU A 20 0.34 17.07 -16.21
C GLU A 20 1.71 16.52 -15.80
N LEU A 21 2.79 16.90 -16.49
CA LEU A 21 4.15 16.44 -16.18
C LEU A 21 4.70 17.05 -14.88
N GLN A 22 4.30 18.25 -14.52
CA GLN A 22 4.77 18.95 -13.32
C GLN A 22 4.40 18.21 -12.01
N GLY A 23 3.24 17.55 -11.99
CA GLY A 23 2.80 16.77 -10.81
C GLY A 23 3.48 15.42 -10.63
N LEU A 24 4.13 14.87 -11.67
CA LEU A 24 4.63 13.49 -11.68
C LEU A 24 5.83 13.25 -10.76
N TRP A 25 6.48 14.30 -10.22
CA TRP A 25 7.54 14.14 -9.22
C TRP A 25 7.10 13.36 -7.97
N LEU A 26 5.80 13.30 -7.71
CA LEU A 26 5.24 12.57 -6.59
C LEU A 26 5.33 11.04 -6.78
N ILE A 27 5.33 10.53 -8.02
CA ILE A 27 5.28 9.11 -8.34
C ILE A 27 6.43 8.28 -7.70
N PRO A 28 7.72 8.69 -7.80
CA PRO A 28 8.80 7.93 -7.16
C PRO A 28 8.60 7.79 -5.65
N LEU A 29 8.10 8.83 -4.98
CA LEU A 29 7.84 8.80 -3.54
C LEU A 29 6.67 7.87 -3.19
N LEU A 30 5.62 7.84 -4.02
CA LEU A 30 4.49 6.94 -3.86
C LEU A 30 4.86 5.48 -4.14
N ALA A 31 5.79 5.23 -5.05
CA ALA A 31 6.28 3.90 -5.39
C ALA A 31 7.25 3.30 -4.35
N LEU A 32 7.93 4.14 -3.58
CA LEU A 32 9.02 3.72 -2.68
C LEU A 32 8.64 2.58 -1.71
N PRO A 33 7.51 2.64 -0.96
CA PRO A 33 7.17 1.52 -0.06
C PRO A 33 6.91 0.22 -0.82
N ASN A 34 6.27 0.29 -1.98
CA ASN A 34 6.02 -0.89 -2.80
C ASN A 34 7.32 -1.52 -3.34
N ALA A 35 8.29 -0.68 -3.74
CA ALA A 35 9.62 -1.15 -4.13
C ALA A 35 10.34 -1.86 -2.97
N ILE A 36 10.24 -1.32 -1.74
CA ILE A 36 10.78 -1.95 -0.53
C ILE A 36 10.07 -3.27 -0.24
N TYR A 37 8.75 -3.33 -0.38
CA TYR A 37 7.97 -4.55 -0.16
C TYR A 37 8.33 -5.65 -1.16
N ILE A 38 8.43 -5.31 -2.45
CA ILE A 38 8.87 -6.23 -3.50
C ILE A 38 10.29 -6.73 -3.23
N TRP A 39 11.22 -5.82 -2.91
CA TRP A 39 12.59 -6.19 -2.57
C TRP A 39 12.66 -7.14 -1.38
N LEU A 40 11.95 -6.84 -0.29
CA LEU A 40 11.90 -7.69 0.90
C LEU A 40 11.28 -9.05 0.58
N TRP A 41 10.21 -9.06 -0.22
CA TRP A 41 9.55 -10.30 -0.63
C TRP A 41 10.49 -11.24 -1.37
N ILE A 42 11.28 -10.70 -2.30
CA ILE A 42 12.24 -11.48 -3.10
C ILE A 42 13.48 -11.83 -2.27
N MET A 43 13.96 -10.92 -1.40
CA MET A 43 15.24 -11.02 -0.71
C MET A 43 15.11 -10.83 0.82
N PRO A 44 14.32 -11.66 1.54
CA PRO A 44 14.09 -11.46 2.97
C PRO A 44 15.37 -11.52 3.81
N GLY A 45 16.34 -12.35 3.42
CA GLY A 45 17.65 -12.44 4.07
C GLY A 45 18.47 -11.14 3.97
N ALA A 46 18.35 -10.41 2.86
CA ALA A 46 19.01 -9.09 2.71
C ALA A 46 18.42 -8.08 3.69
N TRP A 47 17.09 -8.07 3.89
CA TRP A 47 16.44 -7.23 4.88
C TRP A 47 16.90 -7.53 6.31
N ILE A 48 16.93 -8.82 6.70
CA ILE A 48 17.44 -9.25 8.02
C ILE A 48 18.89 -8.77 8.23
N ASN A 49 19.75 -8.92 7.24
CA ASN A 49 21.14 -8.46 7.32
C ASN A 49 21.24 -6.92 7.45
N THR A 50 20.41 -6.19 6.72
CA THR A 50 20.34 -4.72 6.80
C THR A 50 19.91 -4.28 8.20
N THR A 51 18.86 -4.86 8.75
CA THR A 51 18.35 -4.53 10.09
C THR A 51 19.34 -4.93 11.18
N LYS A 52 20.05 -6.06 11.02
CA LYS A 52 21.13 -6.47 11.92
C LYS A 52 22.24 -5.40 11.99
N ARG A 53 22.67 -4.88 10.85
CA ARG A 53 23.70 -3.81 10.76
C ARG A 53 23.21 -2.49 11.33
N ALA A 54 21.93 -2.16 11.13
CA ALA A 54 21.34 -0.91 11.62
C ALA A 54 21.10 -0.92 13.13
N THR A 55 20.88 -2.08 13.75
CA THR A 55 20.52 -2.21 15.17
C THR A 55 21.50 -1.52 16.14
N PRO A 56 22.83 -1.66 16.02
CA PRO A 56 23.77 -0.95 16.91
C PRO A 56 23.71 0.57 16.73
N ILE A 57 23.43 1.06 15.52
CA ILE A 57 23.32 2.50 15.24
C ILE A 57 22.19 3.13 16.06
N PHE A 58 21.12 2.36 16.28
CA PHE A 58 19.97 2.78 17.11
C PHE A 58 20.08 2.38 18.59
N GLY A 59 21.28 2.04 19.05
CA GLY A 59 21.55 1.75 20.46
C GLY A 59 21.02 0.41 20.96
N GLY A 60 20.65 -0.52 20.07
CA GLY A 60 20.10 -1.83 20.41
C GLY A 60 21.12 -2.98 20.23
N SER A 61 20.75 -4.17 20.73
CA SER A 61 21.42 -5.43 20.47
C SER A 61 20.62 -6.29 19.48
N TRP A 62 21.30 -7.03 18.61
CA TRP A 62 20.65 -7.97 17.71
C TRP A 62 20.41 -9.30 18.45
N PRO A 63 19.18 -9.87 18.40
CA PRO A 63 18.89 -11.13 19.07
C PRO A 63 19.72 -12.29 18.55
N SER A 64 19.96 -13.28 19.41
CA SER A 64 20.71 -14.50 19.04
C SER A 64 19.82 -15.55 18.37
N ASP A 65 18.56 -15.66 18.77
CA ASP A 65 17.62 -16.62 18.22
C ASP A 65 16.89 -16.10 16.96
N LYS A 66 16.60 -17.02 16.02
CA LYS A 66 16.01 -16.68 14.72
C LYS A 66 14.63 -16.05 14.82
N THR A 67 13.82 -16.49 15.76
CA THR A 67 12.44 -16.00 15.92
C THR A 67 12.41 -14.55 16.38
N SER A 68 13.23 -14.20 17.37
CA SER A 68 13.39 -12.80 17.81
C SER A 68 14.06 -11.93 16.77
N GLN A 69 14.97 -12.48 15.94
CA GLN A 69 15.54 -11.76 14.78
C GLN A 69 14.45 -11.40 13.79
N GLY A 70 13.57 -12.34 13.44
CA GLY A 70 12.44 -12.11 12.56
C GLY A 70 11.47 -11.06 13.12
N ASP A 71 11.13 -11.15 14.40
CA ASP A 71 10.25 -10.19 15.09
C ASP A 71 10.85 -8.76 15.04
N LYS A 72 12.15 -8.66 15.35
CA LYS A 72 12.87 -7.38 15.28
C LYS A 72 12.94 -6.82 13.86
N ALA A 73 13.15 -7.67 12.85
CA ALA A 73 13.14 -7.27 11.45
C ALA A 73 11.74 -6.75 11.02
N CYS A 74 10.64 -7.37 11.48
CA CYS A 74 9.27 -6.89 11.30
C CYS A 74 9.05 -5.53 11.99
N GLN A 75 9.58 -5.34 13.19
CA GLN A 75 9.50 -4.06 13.90
C GLN A 75 10.15 -2.93 13.13
N TYR A 76 11.36 -3.15 12.61
CA TYR A 76 12.05 -2.15 11.76
C TYR A 76 11.26 -1.84 10.49
N LEU A 77 10.70 -2.87 9.85
CA LEU A 77 9.86 -2.67 8.66
C LEU A 77 8.61 -1.86 8.99
N ALA A 78 7.95 -2.15 10.12
CA ALA A 78 6.79 -1.40 10.56
C ALA A 78 7.12 0.09 10.78
N VAL A 79 8.21 0.39 11.50
CA VAL A 79 8.65 1.77 11.73
C VAL A 79 8.96 2.47 10.41
N LEU A 80 9.74 1.82 9.53
CA LEU A 80 10.08 2.38 8.22
C LEU A 80 8.82 2.64 7.38
N ALA A 81 7.90 1.67 7.33
CA ALA A 81 6.66 1.81 6.58
C ALA A 81 5.79 2.97 7.08
N HIS A 82 5.64 3.12 8.39
CA HIS A 82 4.92 4.26 8.96
C HIS A 82 5.61 5.59 8.65
N THR A 83 6.94 5.65 8.79
CA THR A 83 7.70 6.86 8.47
C THR A 83 7.52 7.26 7.01
N ILE A 84 7.64 6.30 6.08
CA ILE A 84 7.41 6.57 4.65
C ILE A 84 5.97 7.01 4.40
N LYS A 85 4.98 6.39 5.05
CA LYS A 85 3.57 6.80 4.91
C LYS A 85 3.32 8.23 5.37
N MET A 86 3.95 8.66 6.46
CA MET A 86 3.86 10.04 6.94
C MET A 86 4.51 11.01 5.94
N ILE A 87 5.68 10.66 5.38
CA ILE A 87 6.33 11.46 4.33
C ILE A 87 5.44 11.53 3.09
N GLN A 88 4.87 10.40 2.65
CA GLN A 88 3.94 10.37 1.51
C GLN A 88 2.74 11.28 1.74
N ALA A 89 2.12 11.23 2.93
CA ALA A 89 1.01 12.10 3.27
C ALA A 89 1.40 13.59 3.21
N ALA A 90 2.56 13.94 3.77
CA ALA A 90 3.09 15.31 3.70
C ALA A 90 3.35 15.75 2.25
N CYS A 91 3.92 14.87 1.42
CA CYS A 91 4.16 15.15 -0.01
C CYS A 91 2.86 15.32 -0.80
N VAL A 92 1.83 14.51 -0.52
CA VAL A 92 0.51 14.67 -1.14
C VAL A 92 -0.11 16.02 -0.74
N VAL A 93 -0.05 16.38 0.54
CA VAL A 93 -0.53 17.69 1.01
C VAL A 93 0.24 18.83 0.35
N ALA A 94 1.57 18.72 0.25
CA ALA A 94 2.40 19.72 -0.43
C ALA A 94 2.03 19.83 -1.92
N TRP A 95 1.79 18.70 -2.59
CA TRP A 95 1.34 18.66 -3.96
C TRP A 95 0.02 19.45 -4.15
N PHE A 96 -0.99 19.19 -3.31
CA PHE A 96 -2.24 19.93 -3.36
C PHE A 96 -2.03 21.44 -3.10
N ARG A 97 -1.19 21.79 -2.13
CA ARG A 97 -0.87 23.20 -1.84
C ARG A 97 -0.25 23.94 -3.03
N LEU A 98 0.53 23.23 -3.83
CA LEU A 98 1.20 23.79 -5.01
C LEU A 98 0.27 23.90 -6.22
N TYR A 99 -0.58 22.90 -6.45
CA TYR A 99 -1.32 22.76 -7.71
C TYR A 99 -2.84 22.95 -7.59
N SER A 100 -3.41 22.70 -6.41
CA SER A 100 -4.86 22.79 -6.18
C SER A 100 -5.17 23.10 -4.70
N PRO A 101 -4.82 24.31 -4.21
CA PRO A 101 -4.87 24.63 -2.78
C PRO A 101 -6.28 24.53 -2.19
N ASP A 102 -7.32 24.79 -2.98
CA ASP A 102 -8.71 24.77 -2.52
C ASP A 102 -9.29 23.38 -2.36
N SER A 103 -8.77 22.38 -3.08
CA SER A 103 -9.25 20.99 -3.08
C SER A 103 -9.21 20.32 -1.68
N LEU A 104 -8.27 20.70 -0.82
CA LEU A 104 -8.15 20.17 0.54
C LEU A 104 -8.91 20.99 1.58
N THR A 105 -9.61 22.04 1.17
CA THR A 105 -10.45 22.83 2.09
C THR A 105 -11.81 22.17 2.27
N VAL A 106 -12.47 22.45 3.40
CA VAL A 106 -13.84 21.97 3.63
C VAL A 106 -14.78 22.49 2.54
N SER A 107 -14.64 23.76 2.15
CA SER A 107 -15.43 24.34 1.07
C SER A 107 -15.18 23.66 -0.27
N GLY A 108 -13.94 23.34 -0.62
CA GLY A 108 -13.59 22.61 -1.85
C GLY A 108 -14.19 21.20 -1.90
N VAL A 109 -14.12 20.48 -0.78
CA VAL A 109 -14.76 19.16 -0.68
C VAL A 109 -16.29 19.26 -0.77
N LEU A 110 -16.90 20.23 -0.10
CA LEU A 110 -18.37 20.42 -0.13
C LEU A 110 -18.87 20.96 -1.47
N ALA A 111 -18.01 21.55 -2.29
CA ALA A 111 -18.34 21.97 -3.67
C ALA A 111 -18.42 20.79 -4.66
N GLN A 112 -17.93 19.59 -4.27
CA GLN A 112 -18.03 18.41 -5.12
C GLN A 112 -19.49 17.93 -5.25
N PRO A 113 -19.87 17.28 -6.37
CA PRO A 113 -21.18 16.66 -6.52
C PRO A 113 -21.46 15.68 -5.35
N ALA A 114 -22.69 15.67 -4.85
CA ALA A 114 -23.07 14.89 -3.68
C ALA A 114 -22.69 13.39 -3.78
N TRP A 115 -22.84 12.79 -4.96
CA TRP A 115 -22.46 11.39 -5.20
C TRP A 115 -20.97 11.16 -5.00
N ARG A 116 -20.09 12.12 -5.36
CA ARG A 116 -18.63 12.02 -5.15
C ARG A 116 -18.31 12.08 -3.66
N ILE A 117 -19.00 12.95 -2.92
CA ILE A 117 -18.82 13.06 -1.47
C ILE A 117 -19.23 11.75 -0.80
N VAL A 118 -20.41 11.22 -1.12
CA VAL A 118 -20.91 9.97 -0.52
C VAL A 118 -20.00 8.79 -0.82
N LEU A 119 -19.65 8.57 -2.09
CA LEU A 119 -18.77 7.46 -2.47
C LEU A 119 -17.33 7.67 -1.97
N GLY A 120 -16.84 8.91 -1.95
CA GLY A 120 -15.51 9.24 -1.44
C GLY A 120 -15.38 8.96 0.05
N VAL A 121 -16.35 9.41 0.85
CA VAL A 121 -16.40 9.14 2.30
C VAL A 121 -16.56 7.65 2.58
N ALA A 122 -17.46 6.97 1.86
CA ALA A 122 -17.66 5.52 1.99
C ALA A 122 -16.37 4.74 1.65
N GLY A 123 -15.68 5.10 0.56
CA GLY A 123 -14.41 4.50 0.16
C GLY A 123 -13.32 4.68 1.20
N LEU A 124 -13.15 5.91 1.75
CA LEU A 124 -12.22 6.18 2.84
C LEU A 124 -12.56 5.38 4.09
N ALA A 125 -13.81 5.43 4.55
CA ALA A 125 -14.23 4.76 5.77
C ALA A 125 -14.05 3.24 5.67
N PHE A 126 -14.51 2.62 4.57
CA PHE A 126 -14.37 1.18 4.38
C PHE A 126 -12.91 0.78 4.14
N GLY A 127 -12.14 1.57 3.40
CA GLY A 127 -10.71 1.36 3.21
C GLY A 127 -9.93 1.37 4.53
N GLN A 128 -10.19 2.34 5.41
CA GLN A 128 -9.57 2.38 6.74
C GLN A 128 -10.07 1.26 7.65
N CYS A 129 -11.35 0.89 7.56
CA CYS A 129 -11.90 -0.27 8.28
C CYS A 129 -11.13 -1.56 7.92
N LEU A 130 -10.87 -1.82 6.64
CA LEU A 130 -10.05 -2.96 6.19
C LEU A 130 -8.63 -2.89 6.74
N ASN A 131 -7.99 -1.73 6.72
CA ASN A 131 -6.64 -1.55 7.24
C ASN A 131 -6.58 -1.83 8.76
N VAL A 132 -7.54 -1.33 9.54
CA VAL A 132 -7.60 -1.61 10.99
C VAL A 132 -7.89 -3.08 11.24
N ALA A 133 -8.84 -3.66 10.50
CA ALA A 133 -9.24 -5.05 10.67
C ALA A 133 -8.10 -6.05 10.41
N ILE A 134 -7.25 -5.79 9.39
CA ILE A 134 -6.13 -6.69 9.12
C ILE A 134 -5.09 -6.63 10.24
N TYR A 135 -4.81 -5.44 10.79
CA TYR A 135 -3.91 -5.34 11.96
C TYR A 135 -4.48 -6.03 13.19
N ALA A 136 -5.79 -5.91 13.43
CA ALA A 136 -6.46 -6.60 14.52
C ALA A 136 -6.45 -8.12 14.33
N ALA A 137 -6.61 -8.60 13.09
CA ALA A 137 -6.70 -10.02 12.77
C ALA A 137 -5.35 -10.74 12.82
N ILE A 138 -4.30 -10.22 12.19
CA ILE A 138 -3.01 -10.92 12.03
C ILE A 138 -1.84 -10.23 12.73
N GLY A 139 -2.08 -9.07 13.34
CA GLY A 139 -1.10 -8.31 14.09
C GLY A 139 0.03 -7.74 13.21
N ARG A 140 0.97 -7.05 13.87
CA ARG A 140 2.13 -6.44 13.19
C ARG A 140 2.91 -7.45 12.35
N ASN A 141 3.23 -8.60 12.91
CA ASN A 141 4.08 -9.58 12.22
C ASN A 141 3.39 -10.18 10.99
N GLY A 142 2.07 -10.38 11.03
CA GLY A 142 1.30 -10.81 9.87
C GLY A 142 1.29 -9.77 8.75
N VAL A 143 1.13 -8.49 9.10
CA VAL A 143 1.08 -7.38 8.14
C VAL A 143 2.46 -7.11 7.51
N TYR A 144 3.55 -7.25 8.29
CA TYR A 144 4.91 -6.93 7.84
C TYR A 144 5.75 -8.17 7.54
N TYR A 145 5.17 -9.10 6.79
CA TYR A 145 5.86 -10.27 6.22
C TYR A 145 6.57 -11.16 7.25
N GLY A 146 6.00 -11.31 8.45
CA GLY A 146 6.59 -12.16 9.49
C GLY A 146 6.83 -13.59 9.05
N SER A 147 5.96 -14.16 8.20
CA SER A 147 6.17 -15.49 7.59
C SER A 147 7.47 -15.57 6.81
N ARG A 148 7.80 -14.53 6.03
CA ARG A 148 9.03 -14.46 5.22
C ARG A 148 10.27 -14.17 6.06
N LEU A 149 10.11 -13.45 7.17
CA LEU A 149 11.19 -13.03 8.06
C LEU A 149 11.43 -14.02 9.22
N GLY A 150 10.60 -15.07 9.36
CA GLY A 150 10.71 -16.04 10.46
C GLY A 150 10.23 -15.49 11.80
N ALA A 151 9.42 -14.43 11.82
CA ALA A 151 8.79 -13.91 13.03
C ALA A 151 7.65 -14.81 13.51
N PRO A 152 7.31 -14.76 14.81
CA PRO A 152 6.16 -15.51 15.32
C PRO A 152 4.87 -14.91 14.74
N LEU A 153 3.99 -15.79 14.25
CA LEU A 153 2.68 -15.43 13.71
C LEU A 153 1.59 -15.80 14.72
N GLY A 154 0.50 -15.03 14.71
CA GLY A 154 -0.72 -15.34 15.44
C GLY A 154 -1.45 -16.58 14.89
N PRO A 155 -2.61 -16.95 15.45
CA PRO A 155 -3.42 -18.04 14.94
C PRO A 155 -3.95 -17.74 13.52
N TRP A 156 -4.28 -18.80 12.79
CA TRP A 156 -4.90 -18.68 11.48
C TRP A 156 -6.29 -18.02 11.59
N VAL A 157 -6.55 -17.02 10.78
CA VAL A 157 -7.80 -16.25 10.77
C VAL A 157 -8.53 -16.48 9.44
N THR A 158 -9.82 -16.89 9.53
CA THR A 158 -10.70 -17.10 8.37
C THR A 158 -11.86 -16.11 8.31
N GLY A 159 -12.03 -15.29 9.37
CA GLY A 159 -13.08 -14.28 9.47
C GLY A 159 -12.75 -13.01 8.69
N PHE A 160 -13.53 -11.94 8.98
CA PHE A 160 -13.30 -10.60 8.42
C PHE A 160 -11.85 -10.12 8.73
N PRO A 161 -11.13 -9.54 7.77
CA PRO A 161 -11.53 -9.18 6.41
C PRO A 161 -11.27 -10.26 5.34
N PHE A 162 -10.76 -11.45 5.70
CA PHE A 162 -10.30 -12.49 4.77
C PHE A 162 -11.45 -13.28 4.13
N ASN A 163 -12.65 -13.26 4.71
CA ASN A 163 -13.84 -13.92 4.19
C ASN A 163 -14.59 -13.13 3.11
N ILE A 164 -14.15 -11.92 2.78
CA ILE A 164 -14.77 -11.12 1.71
C ILE A 164 -14.22 -11.59 0.37
N PRO A 165 -15.07 -12.03 -0.59
CA PRO A 165 -14.62 -12.40 -1.92
C PRO A 165 -13.83 -11.26 -2.58
N VAL A 166 -12.77 -11.58 -3.33
CA VAL A 166 -11.86 -10.65 -4.00
C VAL A 166 -11.00 -9.82 -3.02
N VAL A 167 -11.62 -9.15 -2.04
CA VAL A 167 -10.94 -8.33 -1.02
C VAL A 167 -10.03 -9.17 -0.13
N GLY A 168 -10.48 -10.37 0.26
CA GLY A 168 -9.82 -11.22 1.26
C GLY A 168 -8.46 -11.76 0.84
N ARG A 169 -8.08 -11.66 -0.44
CA ARG A 169 -6.72 -12.03 -0.88
C ARG A 169 -5.66 -11.04 -0.42
N HIS A 170 -5.97 -9.73 -0.52
CA HIS A 170 -5.10 -8.64 -0.15
C HIS A 170 -5.91 -7.49 0.49
N PRO A 171 -6.51 -7.70 1.67
CA PRO A 171 -7.41 -6.71 2.26
C PRO A 171 -6.71 -5.38 2.55
N GLN A 172 -5.40 -5.40 2.86
CA GLN A 172 -4.61 -4.19 3.06
C GLN A 172 -4.48 -3.36 1.77
N TYR A 173 -4.19 -4.00 0.64
CA TYR A 173 -4.07 -3.28 -0.64
C TYR A 173 -5.42 -2.79 -1.13
N THR A 174 -6.46 -3.60 -0.98
CA THR A 174 -7.83 -3.18 -1.27
C THR A 174 -8.21 -1.98 -0.42
N GLY A 175 -7.91 -2.00 0.88
CA GLY A 175 -8.15 -0.88 1.79
C GLY A 175 -7.38 0.38 1.39
N ALA A 176 -6.12 0.25 0.98
CA ALA A 176 -5.31 1.37 0.50
C ALA A 176 -5.88 1.96 -0.80
N LEU A 177 -6.29 1.11 -1.76
CA LEU A 177 -6.88 1.56 -3.03
C LEU A 177 -8.25 2.22 -2.84
N LEU A 178 -9.10 1.68 -1.98
CA LEU A 178 -10.38 2.31 -1.63
C LEU A 178 -10.17 3.69 -0.99
N SER A 179 -9.18 3.81 -0.09
CA SER A 179 -8.83 5.09 0.52
C SER A 179 -8.27 6.07 -0.51
N LEU A 180 -7.41 5.61 -1.43
CA LEU A 180 -6.87 6.44 -2.51
C LEU A 180 -7.99 6.98 -3.40
N TRP A 181 -8.84 6.10 -3.93
CA TRP A 181 -9.91 6.52 -4.84
C TRP A 181 -11.03 7.29 -4.12
N GLY A 182 -11.27 6.99 -2.84
CA GLY A 182 -12.12 7.81 -1.99
C GLY A 182 -11.57 9.24 -1.88
N GLY A 183 -10.27 9.39 -1.65
CA GLY A 183 -9.59 10.68 -1.64
C GLY A 183 -9.70 11.40 -2.98
N VAL A 184 -9.46 10.70 -4.11
CA VAL A 184 -9.61 11.26 -5.46
C VAL A 184 -11.01 11.82 -5.68
N LEU A 185 -12.06 11.08 -5.31
CA LEU A 185 -13.43 11.54 -5.45
C LEU A 185 -13.72 12.83 -4.66
N LEU A 186 -13.10 12.98 -3.49
CA LEU A 186 -13.31 14.14 -2.63
C LEU A 186 -12.51 15.37 -3.05
N THR A 187 -11.33 15.18 -3.66
CA THR A 187 -10.37 16.27 -3.83
C THR A 187 -10.03 16.59 -5.28
N SER A 188 -10.49 15.82 -6.29
CA SER A 188 -10.24 16.14 -7.70
C SER A 188 -11.25 17.14 -8.22
N ASP A 189 -10.96 18.40 -8.04
CA ASP A 189 -11.58 19.50 -8.77
C ASP A 189 -10.93 19.70 -10.16
N ASP A 190 -11.33 20.74 -10.88
CA ASP A 190 -10.79 21.01 -12.22
C ASP A 190 -9.28 21.31 -12.17
N SER A 191 -8.80 22.00 -11.13
CA SER A 191 -7.38 22.34 -10.96
C SER A 191 -6.54 21.11 -10.63
N ALA A 192 -6.98 20.25 -9.71
CA ALA A 192 -6.31 18.98 -9.39
C ALA A 192 -6.30 18.03 -10.59
N THR A 193 -7.40 18.04 -11.37
CA THR A 193 -7.51 17.23 -12.59
C THR A 193 -6.55 17.73 -13.67
N ALA A 194 -6.50 19.04 -13.92
CA ALA A 194 -5.59 19.66 -14.87
C ALA A 194 -4.11 19.47 -14.47
N ALA A 195 -3.81 19.42 -13.17
CA ALA A 195 -2.47 19.12 -12.65
C ALA A 195 -2.12 17.61 -12.63
N GLY A 196 -3.01 16.73 -13.11
CA GLY A 196 -2.73 15.31 -13.31
C GLY A 196 -2.96 14.42 -12.09
N PHE A 197 -3.69 14.85 -11.04
CA PHE A 197 -3.92 14.03 -9.86
C PHE A 197 -4.58 12.68 -10.15
N PRO A 198 -5.62 12.58 -11.02
CA PRO A 198 -6.17 11.28 -11.41
C PRO A 198 -5.15 10.37 -12.09
N THR A 199 -4.27 10.91 -12.92
CA THR A 199 -3.16 10.15 -13.56
C THR A 199 -2.20 9.59 -12.51
N ILE A 200 -1.82 10.39 -11.52
CA ILE A 200 -1.02 9.94 -10.37
C ILE A 200 -1.71 8.80 -9.63
N ALA A 201 -3.02 8.91 -9.37
CA ALA A 201 -3.79 7.87 -8.69
C ALA A 201 -3.86 6.56 -9.49
N VAL A 202 -4.01 6.64 -10.82
CA VAL A 202 -3.95 5.46 -11.70
C VAL A 202 -2.58 4.79 -11.63
N LEU A 203 -1.49 5.56 -11.75
CA LEU A 203 -0.13 5.02 -11.65
C LEU A 203 0.13 4.39 -10.29
N TRP A 204 -0.33 5.04 -9.22
CA TRP A 204 -0.22 4.47 -7.86
C TRP A 204 -1.02 3.18 -7.71
N THR A 205 -2.21 3.11 -8.31
CA THR A 205 -3.02 1.87 -8.38
C THR A 205 -2.26 0.75 -9.09
N ILE A 206 -1.64 1.04 -10.23
CA ILE A 206 -0.83 0.06 -10.99
C ILE A 206 0.32 -0.48 -10.12
N ILE A 207 0.99 0.38 -9.38
CA ILE A 207 2.07 -0.03 -8.47
C ILE A 207 1.57 -1.01 -7.39
N TYR A 208 0.39 -0.76 -6.78
CA TYR A 208 -0.22 -1.70 -5.83
C TYR A 208 -0.58 -3.04 -6.49
N ILE A 209 -1.10 -3.01 -7.71
CA ILE A 209 -1.44 -4.24 -8.46
C ILE A 209 -0.17 -5.04 -8.75
N ILE A 210 0.90 -4.40 -9.21
CA ILE A 210 2.19 -5.05 -9.46
C ILE A 210 2.73 -5.70 -8.17
N THR A 211 2.68 -4.98 -7.04
CA THR A 211 3.11 -5.52 -5.75
C THR A 211 2.31 -6.78 -5.38
N GLY A 212 0.98 -6.72 -5.51
CA GLY A 212 0.11 -7.86 -5.24
C GLY A 212 0.36 -9.05 -6.18
N ILE A 213 0.69 -8.81 -7.44
CA ILE A 213 1.07 -9.86 -8.40
C ILE A 213 2.39 -10.53 -7.98
N VAL A 214 3.41 -9.74 -7.65
CA VAL A 214 4.71 -10.26 -7.21
C VAL A 214 4.56 -11.13 -5.96
N GLU A 215 3.78 -10.69 -4.98
CA GLU A 215 3.53 -11.47 -3.76
C GLU A 215 2.75 -12.76 -4.02
N ASN A 216 1.96 -12.84 -5.09
CA ASN A 216 1.20 -14.04 -5.45
C ASN A 216 1.96 -15.03 -6.34
N THR A 217 2.93 -14.56 -7.15
CA THR A 217 3.60 -15.42 -8.15
C THR A 217 4.41 -16.56 -7.55
N GLU A 218 4.88 -16.43 -6.33
CA GLU A 218 5.62 -17.49 -5.63
C GLU A 218 4.72 -18.49 -4.86
N GLY A 219 3.41 -18.40 -5.03
CA GLY A 219 2.46 -19.26 -4.29
C GLY A 219 2.43 -19.04 -2.78
N HIS A 220 3.06 -17.97 -2.33
CA HIS A 220 3.40 -17.68 -0.93
C HIS A 220 2.73 -16.41 -0.45
N GLY A 221 1.44 -16.22 -0.77
CA GLY A 221 0.66 -15.15 -0.16
C GLY A 221 0.72 -15.26 1.38
N ILE A 222 0.66 -14.13 2.09
CA ILE A 222 0.64 -14.07 3.56
C ILE A 222 -0.34 -15.10 4.15
N VAL A 223 -1.42 -15.38 3.41
CA VAL A 223 -2.46 -16.35 3.75
C VAL A 223 -2.06 -17.79 3.40
N SER A 224 -1.21 -18.03 2.36
CA SER A 224 -0.84 -19.37 1.91
C SER A 224 0.26 -20.05 2.74
N ASP A 225 1.13 -19.28 3.37
CA ASP A 225 2.31 -19.80 4.07
C ASP A 225 2.13 -19.92 5.59
N HIS A 226 0.96 -19.54 6.10
CA HIS A 226 0.74 -19.66 7.55
C HIS A 226 0.87 -21.13 8.00
N PRO A 227 1.77 -21.45 8.94
CA PRO A 227 2.04 -22.84 9.34
C PRO A 227 0.83 -23.57 9.90
N LEU A 228 -0.16 -22.83 10.43
CA LEU A 228 -1.41 -23.38 10.98
C LEU A 228 -2.57 -23.42 9.98
N ARG A 229 -2.33 -23.10 8.70
CA ARG A 229 -3.36 -23.19 7.68
C ARG A 229 -3.88 -24.64 7.56
N PRO A 230 -5.21 -24.89 7.54
CA PRO A 230 -5.77 -26.25 7.52
C PRO A 230 -5.32 -27.11 6.33
N ASP A 231 -4.99 -26.49 5.18
CA ASP A 231 -4.50 -27.14 3.96
C ASP A 231 -3.00 -26.88 3.71
N GLY A 232 -2.31 -26.26 4.68
CA GLY A 232 -0.89 -25.92 4.60
C GLY A 232 0.06 -27.12 4.71
N PRO A 233 1.37 -26.91 4.45
CA PRO A 233 2.37 -27.98 4.49
C PRO A 233 2.43 -28.73 5.83
N ALA A 234 2.24 -28.02 6.94
CA ALA A 234 2.25 -28.62 8.28
C ALA A 234 1.04 -29.53 8.50
N ALA A 235 -0.16 -29.09 8.09
CA ALA A 235 -1.38 -29.91 8.17
C ALA A 235 -1.29 -31.15 7.27
N LYS A 236 -0.77 -31.02 6.05
CA LYS A 236 -0.53 -32.15 5.14
C LYS A 236 0.49 -33.14 5.74
N LYS A 237 1.53 -32.69 6.41
CA LYS A 237 2.52 -33.53 7.09
C LYS A 237 1.91 -34.25 8.30
N ALA A 238 1.07 -33.57 9.08
CA ALA A 238 0.34 -34.18 10.20
C ALA A 238 -0.63 -35.24 9.70
N ALA A 239 -1.47 -34.95 8.71
CA ALA A 239 -2.39 -35.93 8.11
C ALA A 239 -1.70 -37.16 7.49
N ARG A 240 -0.48 -36.98 6.90
CA ARG A 240 0.32 -38.13 6.43
C ARG A 240 0.87 -39.00 7.56
N ARG A 241 1.24 -38.40 8.69
CA ARG A 241 1.72 -39.17 9.86
C ARG A 241 0.58 -39.98 10.51
N GLU A 242 -0.61 -39.36 10.57
CA GLU A 242 -1.79 -40.04 11.14
C GLU A 242 -2.27 -41.22 10.26
N LYS A 243 -2.10 -41.16 8.93
CA LYS A 243 -2.40 -42.28 8.02
C LYS A 243 -1.33 -43.36 7.99
N ALA A 244 -0.15 -43.11 8.55
CA ALA A 244 0.97 -44.06 8.59
C ALA A 244 1.12 -44.75 9.95
N ALA A 245 0.32 -44.35 10.94
CA ALA A 245 0.22 -44.93 12.27
C ALA A 245 -0.99 -45.88 12.38
#